data_d1326e4a650521535f153569c7d5ee9f
#
_entry.id   d1326e4a650521535f153569c7d5ee9f
#
_cell.length_a   1.000
_cell.length_b   1.000
_cell.length_c   1.000
_cell.angle_alpha   90.00
_cell.angle_beta   90.00
_cell.angle_gamma   90.00
#
_symmetry.space_group_name_H-M   'P 1'
#
loop_
_entity.id
_entity.type
_entity.pdbx_description
1 polymer ?
#
loop_
_entity_poly.entity_id
_entity_poly.type
_entity_poly.pdbx_seq_one_letter_code
_entity_poly.pdbx_strand_id
1 'polypeptide(L)'
;MVGLPFPNSNTAEWRAKLEHVEKVARDSYCGVSLDQSSFSLSETAARNAFAKAAGREFYENACMRAVNQSIGRAIRHREDYAVIALLDRRYSTDKIASKLPKWIQNGLVRGPVDKVFGEVMAITGRFFRAKNAL
;
A
#
# COMPACT_ATOMS: atom_id res chain seq x y z
N MET A 1 4.64 -15.10 5.38
CA MET A 1 4.68 -14.54 4.02
C MET A 1 3.49 -13.62 3.82
N VAL A 2 3.69 -12.43 3.25
CA VAL A 2 2.63 -11.41 3.10
C VAL A 2 2.54 -11.03 1.63
N GLY A 3 1.43 -11.37 0.99
CA GLY A 3 1.05 -10.85 -0.32
C GLY A 3 0.38 -9.47 -0.18
N LEU A 4 0.09 -8.82 -1.30
CA LEU A 4 -0.73 -7.61 -1.31
C LEU A 4 -2.22 -8.00 -1.51
N PRO A 5 -3.04 -7.97 -0.45
CA PRO A 5 -4.43 -8.40 -0.50
C PRO A 5 -5.29 -7.29 -1.13
N PHE A 6 -5.15 -7.07 -2.44
CA PHE A 6 -6.07 -6.19 -3.13
C PHE A 6 -7.47 -6.81 -3.16
N PRO A 7 -8.46 -6.20 -2.52
CA PRO A 7 -9.82 -6.68 -2.61
C PRO A 7 -10.31 -6.59 -4.07
N ASN A 8 -11.30 -7.41 -4.42
CA ASN A 8 -11.87 -7.33 -5.76
C ASN A 8 -12.68 -6.02 -5.90
N SER A 9 -12.12 -5.06 -6.64
CA SER A 9 -12.75 -3.75 -6.88
C SER A 9 -14.09 -3.84 -7.64
N ASN A 10 -14.38 -4.99 -8.28
CA ASN A 10 -15.61 -5.19 -9.04
C ASN A 10 -16.80 -5.63 -8.17
N THR A 11 -16.60 -5.90 -6.88
CA THR A 11 -17.72 -6.18 -5.97
C THR A 11 -18.58 -4.94 -5.79
N ALA A 12 -19.88 -5.12 -5.59
CA ALA A 12 -20.83 -4.02 -5.40
C ALA A 12 -20.42 -3.12 -4.22
N GLU A 13 -19.95 -3.72 -3.14
CA GLU A 13 -19.48 -3.00 -1.95
C GLU A 13 -18.29 -2.09 -2.26
N TRP A 14 -17.26 -2.61 -2.98
CA TRP A 14 -16.08 -1.82 -3.30
C TRP A 14 -16.37 -0.74 -4.33
N ARG A 15 -17.23 -1.01 -5.32
CA ARG A 15 -17.69 0.01 -6.26
C ARG A 15 -18.38 1.16 -5.56
N ALA A 16 -19.32 0.87 -4.64
CA ALA A 16 -20.02 1.89 -3.88
C ALA A 16 -19.06 2.74 -3.02
N LYS A 17 -18.09 2.10 -2.35
CA LYS A 17 -17.07 2.81 -1.57
C LYS A 17 -16.21 3.74 -2.44
N LEU A 18 -15.73 3.26 -3.58
CA LEU A 18 -14.91 4.04 -4.50
C LEU A 18 -15.69 5.20 -5.10
N GLU A 19 -16.93 4.96 -5.53
CA GLU A 19 -17.81 5.99 -6.06
C GLU A 19 -18.08 7.09 -5.01
N HIS A 20 -18.33 6.71 -3.77
CA HIS A 20 -18.49 7.66 -2.67
C HIS A 20 -17.24 8.53 -2.46
N VAL A 21 -16.05 7.92 -2.40
CA VAL A 21 -14.78 8.64 -2.22
C VAL A 21 -14.52 9.56 -3.40
N GLU A 22 -14.74 9.10 -4.63
CA GLU A 22 -14.58 9.92 -5.83
C GLU A 22 -15.56 11.08 -5.87
N LYS A 23 -16.81 10.86 -5.42
CA LYS A 23 -17.82 11.92 -5.31
C LYS A 23 -17.39 12.98 -4.30
N VAL A 24 -17.02 12.59 -3.08
CA VAL A 24 -16.56 13.52 -2.03
C VAL A 24 -15.33 14.31 -2.51
N ALA A 25 -14.36 13.64 -3.14
CA ALA A 25 -13.18 14.30 -3.68
C ALA A 25 -13.53 15.28 -4.80
N ARG A 26 -14.49 14.95 -5.66
CA ARG A 26 -14.98 15.84 -6.72
C ARG A 26 -15.68 17.06 -6.17
N ASP A 27 -16.46 16.90 -5.11
CA ASP A 27 -17.20 17.99 -4.47
C ASP A 27 -16.28 18.90 -3.65
N SER A 28 -15.18 18.35 -3.11
CA SER A 28 -14.16 19.12 -2.37
C SER A 28 -13.08 19.73 -3.27
N TYR A 29 -13.10 19.48 -4.58
CA TYR A 29 -12.13 20.05 -5.49
C TYR A 29 -12.32 21.58 -5.60
N CYS A 30 -11.39 22.33 -5.03
CA CYS A 30 -11.34 23.78 -5.11
C CYS A 30 -10.59 24.17 -6.40
N GLY A 31 -11.31 24.24 -7.49
CA GLY A 31 -10.81 24.83 -8.74
C GLY A 31 -10.76 26.37 -8.62
N VAL A 32 -10.06 26.99 -9.54
CA VAL A 32 -9.87 28.47 -9.58
C VAL A 32 -11.18 29.24 -9.81
N SER A 33 -12.26 28.55 -10.16
CA SER A 33 -13.57 29.18 -10.45
C SER A 33 -14.53 29.04 -9.28
N LEU A 34 -14.97 30.19 -8.74
CA LEU A 34 -15.96 30.30 -7.64
C LEU A 34 -17.40 29.98 -8.08
N ASP A 35 -17.63 29.77 -9.38
CA ASP A 35 -18.95 29.52 -9.94
C ASP A 35 -19.06 28.12 -10.53
N GLN A 36 -19.88 27.28 -9.90
CA GLN A 36 -20.06 25.87 -10.30
C GLN A 36 -20.74 25.69 -11.67
N SER A 37 -21.27 26.75 -12.24
CA SER A 37 -22.02 26.71 -13.50
C SER A 37 -21.17 26.86 -14.76
N SER A 38 -19.86 27.17 -14.64
CA SER A 38 -19.00 27.54 -15.78
C SER A 38 -17.62 26.88 -15.78
N PHE A 39 -17.50 25.61 -15.34
CA PHE A 39 -16.24 24.88 -15.50
C PHE A 39 -15.89 24.68 -16.98
N SER A 40 -14.70 25.11 -17.37
CA SER A 40 -14.16 24.78 -18.68
C SER A 40 -13.97 23.27 -18.83
N LEU A 41 -13.93 22.76 -20.06
CA LEU A 41 -13.67 21.32 -20.33
C LEU A 41 -12.38 20.84 -19.67
N SER A 42 -11.35 21.68 -19.60
CA SER A 42 -10.07 21.38 -18.94
C SER A 42 -10.18 21.27 -17.42
N GLU A 43 -10.96 22.14 -16.78
CA GLU A 43 -11.21 22.11 -15.33
C GLU A 43 -12.06 20.90 -14.93
N THR A 44 -13.05 20.56 -15.73
CA THR A 44 -13.84 19.34 -15.55
C THR A 44 -12.97 18.09 -15.65
N ALA A 45 -12.05 18.05 -16.61
CA ALA A 45 -11.09 16.94 -16.74
C ALA A 45 -10.15 16.86 -15.53
N ALA A 46 -9.61 17.98 -15.05
CA ALA A 46 -8.76 18.05 -13.88
C ALA A 46 -9.49 17.59 -12.60
N ARG A 47 -10.72 18.05 -12.40
CA ARG A 47 -11.59 17.63 -11.29
C ARG A 47 -11.84 16.11 -11.30
N ASN A 48 -12.14 15.55 -12.46
CA ASN A 48 -12.34 14.12 -12.60
C ASN A 48 -11.04 13.33 -12.39
N ALA A 49 -9.90 13.82 -12.86
CA ALA A 49 -8.60 13.20 -12.62
C ALA A 49 -8.25 13.18 -11.13
N PHE A 50 -8.50 14.28 -10.41
CA PHE A 50 -8.32 14.39 -8.97
C PHE A 50 -9.21 13.38 -8.23
N ALA A 51 -10.50 13.29 -8.56
CA ALA A 51 -11.41 12.33 -7.95
C ALA A 51 -10.96 10.88 -8.15
N LYS A 52 -10.56 10.52 -9.36
CA LYS A 52 -10.02 9.17 -9.66
C LYS A 52 -8.70 8.89 -8.93
N ALA A 53 -7.86 9.90 -8.74
CA ALA A 53 -6.64 9.76 -7.95
C ALA A 53 -6.95 9.47 -6.47
N ALA A 54 -7.91 10.17 -5.89
CA ALA A 54 -8.38 9.95 -4.53
C ALA A 54 -8.96 8.54 -4.34
N GLY A 55 -9.77 8.06 -5.29
CA GLY A 55 -10.30 6.69 -5.29
C GLY A 55 -9.18 5.63 -5.31
N ARG A 56 -8.18 5.80 -6.18
CA ARG A 56 -7.01 4.91 -6.23
C ARG A 56 -6.22 4.91 -4.94
N GLU A 57 -5.98 6.08 -4.37
CA GLU A 57 -5.25 6.20 -3.11
C GLU A 57 -6.01 5.55 -1.95
N PHE A 58 -7.31 5.75 -1.86
CA PHE A 58 -8.17 5.08 -0.87
C PHE A 58 -8.05 3.56 -0.96
N TYR A 59 -8.13 3.01 -2.17
CA TYR A 59 -8.02 1.58 -2.43
C TYR A 59 -6.64 1.02 -2.03
N GLU A 60 -5.56 1.70 -2.41
CA GLU A 60 -4.20 1.33 -2.00
C GLU A 60 -4.03 1.38 -0.48
N ASN A 61 -4.55 2.42 0.18
CA ASN A 61 -4.46 2.58 1.63
C ASN A 61 -5.25 1.48 2.37
N ALA A 62 -6.40 1.07 1.85
CA ALA A 62 -7.17 -0.04 2.41
C ALA A 62 -6.39 -1.37 2.32
N CYS A 63 -5.73 -1.62 1.19
CA CYS A 63 -4.84 -2.77 1.01
C CYS A 63 -3.67 -2.73 2.01
N MET A 64 -2.97 -1.60 2.10
CA MET A 64 -1.82 -1.45 2.99
C MET A 64 -2.20 -1.53 4.47
N ARG A 65 -3.41 -1.13 4.84
CA ARG A 65 -3.93 -1.33 6.20
C ARG A 65 -4.00 -2.82 6.56
N ALA A 66 -4.52 -3.66 5.67
CA ALA A 66 -4.58 -5.10 5.88
C ALA A 66 -3.17 -5.73 5.97
N VAL A 67 -2.23 -5.29 5.14
CA VAL A 67 -0.81 -5.68 5.21
C VAL A 67 -0.22 -5.32 6.58
N ASN A 68 -0.36 -4.06 7.00
CA ASN A 68 0.21 -3.58 8.26
C ASN A 68 -0.39 -4.30 9.48
N GLN A 69 -1.68 -4.63 9.44
CA GLN A 69 -2.32 -5.45 10.47
C GLN A 69 -1.73 -6.87 10.51
N SER A 70 -1.47 -7.47 9.35
CA SER A 70 -0.87 -8.81 9.27
C SER A 70 0.58 -8.81 9.79
N ILE A 71 1.36 -7.79 9.45
CA ILE A 71 2.73 -7.60 9.93
C ILE A 71 2.74 -7.41 11.45
N GLY A 72 1.84 -6.58 11.99
CA GLY A 72 1.74 -6.31 13.43
C GLY A 72 1.37 -7.54 14.27
N ARG A 73 0.85 -8.59 13.65
CA ARG A 73 0.60 -9.87 14.35
C ARG A 73 1.84 -10.75 14.47
N ALA A 74 2.86 -10.53 13.66
CA ALA A 74 4.10 -11.32 13.67
C ALA A 74 5.03 -10.92 14.82
N ILE A 75 4.95 -9.67 15.30
CA ILE A 75 5.78 -9.14 16.40
C ILE A 75 4.86 -8.54 17.44
N ARG A 76 4.79 -9.15 18.61
CA ARG A 76 3.91 -8.76 19.73
C ARG A 76 4.67 -8.10 20.87
N HIS A 77 5.94 -8.47 21.05
CA HIS A 77 6.79 -8.00 22.12
C HIS A 77 8.09 -7.41 21.57
N ARG A 78 8.74 -6.60 22.37
CA ARG A 78 10.04 -5.97 22.02
C ARG A 78 11.14 -7.00 21.73
N GLU A 79 11.06 -8.16 22.34
CA GLU A 79 12.05 -9.24 22.21
C GLU A 79 11.71 -10.23 21.09
N ASP A 80 10.51 -10.09 20.50
CA ASP A 80 10.13 -10.93 19.37
C ASP A 80 10.98 -10.62 18.13
N TYR A 81 11.31 -11.63 17.39
CA TYR A 81 11.97 -11.51 16.10
C TYR A 81 11.29 -12.39 15.05
N ALA A 82 11.17 -11.87 13.85
CA ALA A 82 10.54 -12.56 12.74
C ALA A 82 11.15 -12.16 11.39
N VAL A 83 11.06 -13.04 10.42
CA VAL A 83 11.32 -12.72 9.03
C VAL A 83 9.98 -12.54 8.32
N ILE A 84 9.81 -11.37 7.70
CA ILE A 84 8.61 -11.01 6.96
C ILE A 84 8.96 -11.01 5.47
N ALA A 85 8.48 -12.00 4.73
CA ALA A 85 8.66 -12.07 3.29
C ALA A 85 7.50 -11.37 2.58
N LEU A 86 7.81 -10.30 1.84
CA LEU A 86 6.85 -9.54 1.05
C LEU A 86 6.82 -10.10 -0.37
N LEU A 87 5.75 -10.84 -0.70
CA LEU A 87 5.63 -11.62 -1.94
C LEU A 87 4.76 -10.92 -2.99
N ASP A 88 5.21 -9.76 -3.43
CA ASP A 88 4.57 -9.07 -4.55
C ASP A 88 5.54 -8.06 -5.15
N ARG A 89 5.64 -8.01 -6.48
CA ARG A 89 6.52 -7.09 -7.20
C ARG A 89 6.26 -5.62 -6.86
N ARG A 90 5.03 -5.28 -6.53
CA ARG A 90 4.65 -3.90 -6.19
C ARG A 90 5.35 -3.35 -4.95
N TYR A 91 5.80 -4.22 -4.04
CA TYR A 91 6.63 -3.79 -2.89
C TYR A 91 7.99 -3.22 -3.29
N SER A 92 8.46 -3.48 -4.51
CA SER A 92 9.71 -2.87 -5.01
C SER A 92 9.54 -1.40 -5.37
N THR A 93 8.30 -0.92 -5.53
CA THR A 93 8.02 0.48 -5.84
C THR A 93 8.06 1.35 -4.59
N ASP A 94 8.70 2.52 -4.67
CA ASP A 94 8.77 3.44 -3.53
C ASP A 94 7.38 3.89 -3.06
N LYS A 95 6.42 3.98 -3.96
CA LYS A 95 5.03 4.33 -3.65
C LYS A 95 4.40 3.36 -2.65
N ILE A 96 4.61 2.06 -2.81
CA ILE A 96 4.06 1.04 -1.91
C ILE A 96 4.96 0.85 -0.69
N ALA A 97 6.28 0.81 -0.88
CA ALA A 97 7.24 0.62 0.21
C ALA A 97 7.15 1.74 1.26
N SER A 98 6.91 2.99 0.84
CA SER A 98 6.74 4.12 1.76
C SER A 98 5.49 4.04 2.65
N LYS A 99 4.50 3.23 2.27
CA LYS A 99 3.28 2.99 3.06
C LYS A 99 3.44 1.91 4.13
N LEU A 100 4.57 1.20 4.14
CA LEU A 100 4.92 0.28 5.23
C LEU A 100 5.29 1.07 6.50
N PRO A 101 5.14 0.48 7.70
CA PRO A 101 5.62 1.09 8.94
C PRO A 101 7.13 1.40 8.88
N LYS A 102 7.56 2.50 9.49
CA LYS A 102 8.97 2.95 9.47
C LYS A 102 9.96 1.89 9.92
N TRP A 103 9.62 1.14 10.96
CA TRP A 103 10.48 0.07 11.47
C TRP A 103 10.66 -1.09 10.48
N ILE A 104 9.65 -1.36 9.62
CA ILE A 104 9.78 -2.31 8.50
C ILE A 104 10.63 -1.71 7.39
N GLN A 105 10.41 -0.43 7.04
CA GLN A 105 11.20 0.23 6.00
C GLN A 105 12.70 0.21 6.33
N ASN A 106 13.06 0.43 7.60
CA ASN A 106 14.45 0.44 8.07
C ASN A 106 15.11 -0.95 8.00
N GLY A 107 14.33 -2.02 8.14
CA GLY A 107 14.80 -3.40 8.05
C GLY A 107 14.61 -4.04 6.67
N LEU A 108 14.13 -3.28 5.69
CA LEU A 108 13.80 -3.81 4.37
C LEU A 108 15.08 -4.15 3.58
N VAL A 109 15.31 -5.44 3.38
CA VAL A 109 16.38 -5.92 2.50
C VAL A 109 15.91 -5.77 1.05
N ARG A 110 16.28 -4.66 0.43
CA ARG A 110 16.05 -4.43 -1.00
C ARG A 110 17.11 -5.22 -1.79
N GLY A 111 16.67 -5.98 -2.76
CA GLY A 111 17.53 -6.73 -3.66
C GLY A 111 16.92 -6.77 -5.05
N PRO A 112 17.58 -7.38 -6.04
CA PRO A 112 16.95 -7.59 -7.34
C PRO A 112 15.56 -8.22 -7.14
N VAL A 113 14.60 -7.77 -7.94
CA VAL A 113 13.17 -8.13 -7.81
C VAL A 113 12.96 -9.64 -7.90
N ASP A 114 13.91 -10.35 -8.51
CA ASP A 114 13.90 -11.76 -8.78
C ASP A 114 14.90 -12.53 -7.90
N LYS A 115 14.82 -12.33 -6.57
CA LYS A 115 15.60 -13.20 -5.66
C LYS A 115 15.15 -14.63 -5.82
N VAL A 116 16.11 -15.50 -6.14
CA VAL A 116 15.88 -16.94 -6.22
C VAL A 116 15.51 -17.45 -4.82
N PHE A 117 14.56 -18.37 -4.73
CA PHE A 117 14.08 -18.94 -3.47
C PHE A 117 15.22 -19.40 -2.54
N GLY A 118 16.29 -19.97 -3.10
CA GLY A 118 17.48 -20.36 -2.35
C GLY A 118 18.18 -19.21 -1.62
N GLU A 119 18.25 -18.02 -2.21
CA GLU A 119 18.84 -16.85 -1.55
C GLU A 119 17.97 -16.37 -0.38
N VAL A 120 16.64 -16.36 -0.56
CA VAL A 120 15.71 -16.02 0.52
C VAL A 120 15.87 -17.00 1.70
N MET A 121 15.96 -18.30 1.42
CA MET A 121 16.19 -19.33 2.44
C MET A 121 17.53 -19.18 3.13
N ALA A 122 18.60 -18.86 2.40
CA ALA A 122 19.93 -18.65 2.96
C ALA A 122 19.98 -17.40 3.88
N ILE A 123 19.33 -16.28 3.50
CA ILE A 123 19.22 -15.07 4.32
C ILE A 123 18.42 -15.39 5.59
N THR A 124 17.28 -16.04 5.46
CA THR A 124 16.43 -16.45 6.58
C THR A 124 17.18 -17.36 7.56
N GLY A 125 17.87 -18.35 7.03
CA GLY A 125 18.67 -19.28 7.87
C GLY A 125 19.82 -18.57 8.61
N ARG A 126 20.50 -17.62 7.97
CA ARG A 126 21.53 -16.80 8.64
C ARG A 126 20.94 -15.95 9.77
N PHE A 127 19.80 -15.32 9.52
CA PHE A 127 19.11 -14.51 10.52
C PHE A 127 18.75 -15.32 11.78
N PHE A 128 18.13 -16.49 11.62
CA PHE A 128 17.75 -17.32 12.78
C PHE A 128 18.95 -17.91 13.51
N ARG A 129 20.01 -18.30 12.79
CA ARG A 129 21.25 -18.74 13.45
C ARG A 129 21.90 -17.66 14.29
N ALA A 130 21.92 -16.42 13.78
CA ALA A 130 22.46 -15.29 14.53
C ALA A 130 21.63 -14.97 15.79
N LYS A 131 20.29 -15.15 15.73
CA LYS A 131 19.41 -14.93 16.88
C LYS A 131 19.45 -16.05 17.92
N ASN A 132 19.67 -17.29 17.50
CA ASN A 132 19.79 -18.43 18.43
C ASN A 132 21.19 -18.51 19.11
N ALA A 133 22.16 -17.72 18.67
CA ALA A 133 23.49 -17.62 19.26
C ALA A 133 23.61 -16.55 20.35
N LEU A 134 22.52 -15.79 20.58
CA LEU A 134 22.39 -14.80 21.66
C LEU A 134 21.60 -15.37 22.83
#